data_2634bb391270f9450f142562af1fed9c
#
_entry.id   2634bb391270f9450f142562af1fed9c
#
_cell.length_a   1.000
_cell.length_b   1.000
_cell.length_c   1.000
_cell.angle_alpha   90.00
_cell.angle_beta   90.00
_cell.angle_gamma   90.00
#
_symmetry.space_group_name_H-M   'P 1'
#
loop_
_entity.id
_entity.type
_entity.pdbx_description
1 polymer ?
#
loop_
_entity_poly.entity_id
_entity_poly.type
_entity_poly.pdbx_seq_one_letter_code
_entity_poly.pdbx_strand_id
1 'polypeptide(L)'
;MTHLEQDLVERYLTLGLRLGRHVAGLIDAYYGPPELAEAVEQEDVRPGNELATDADELLAELPRASFDNARAGWLGDQIRGARVYAGVLAGERISYLDEIEGCYGVRPERVGEDAFAETHGRLDELLPPGGSLHERYDAWRTTNAVPVERIVETMTAILALLRERTRELVPLPVDEEFALELVAGEPWAAFNYYLGGHRSRIVVNTDLPYSGAEVVHLAAHEGYPGHHTEHATKEELLLDRRGHLEESLQLVPTPQALLSEGIAELGGELLIDGGLDAKFARILRAAGVPYDPAEAAAIRATREPLGYVSRNAALAIHEDGCPSRRPRRTWSGGRSRRRSAPRTRSPS
;
A
#
# COMPACT_ATOMS: atom_id res chain seq x y z
N MET A 1 -23.03 -19.86 5.46
CA MET A 1 -23.67 -18.62 4.90
C MET A 1 -25.04 -18.97 4.34
N THR A 2 -26.03 -18.09 4.47
CA THR A 2 -27.34 -18.16 3.79
C THR A 2 -27.17 -17.80 2.31
N HIS A 3 -28.19 -18.09 1.48
CA HIS A 3 -28.15 -17.70 0.06
C HIS A 3 -28.04 -16.18 -0.13
N LEU A 4 -28.74 -15.39 0.71
CA LEU A 4 -28.65 -13.92 0.68
C LEU A 4 -27.23 -13.42 1.02
N GLU A 5 -26.58 -14.00 2.02
CA GLU A 5 -25.21 -13.64 2.37
C GLU A 5 -24.23 -13.94 1.24
N GLN A 6 -24.38 -15.08 0.57
CA GLN A 6 -23.55 -15.44 -0.57
C GLN A 6 -23.75 -14.47 -1.75
N ASP A 7 -25.00 -14.14 -2.08
CA ASP A 7 -25.34 -13.19 -3.14
C ASP A 7 -24.76 -11.80 -2.86
N LEU A 8 -24.90 -11.29 -1.63
CA LEU A 8 -24.36 -9.98 -1.26
C LEU A 8 -22.83 -9.92 -1.38
N VAL A 9 -22.12 -10.96 -0.95
CA VAL A 9 -20.66 -11.03 -1.06
C VAL A 9 -20.22 -11.11 -2.52
N GLU A 10 -20.87 -11.94 -3.34
CA GLU A 10 -20.56 -12.07 -4.76
C GLU A 10 -20.80 -10.75 -5.52
N ARG A 11 -21.92 -10.07 -5.23
CA ARG A 11 -22.21 -8.76 -5.80
C ARG A 11 -21.23 -7.67 -5.36
N TYR A 12 -20.75 -7.71 -4.10
CA TYR A 12 -19.70 -6.80 -3.63
C TYR A 12 -18.38 -7.04 -4.37
N LEU A 13 -17.94 -8.30 -4.51
CA LEU A 13 -16.74 -8.62 -5.29
C LEU A 13 -16.87 -8.17 -6.74
N THR A 14 -18.02 -8.43 -7.35
CA THR A 14 -18.32 -8.01 -8.73
C THR A 14 -18.29 -6.48 -8.87
N LEU A 15 -18.87 -5.74 -7.91
CA LEU A 15 -18.81 -4.28 -7.87
C LEU A 15 -17.35 -3.78 -7.84
N GLY A 16 -16.54 -4.34 -6.95
CA GLY A 16 -15.13 -3.96 -6.83
C GLY A 16 -14.32 -4.26 -8.09
N LEU A 17 -14.52 -5.44 -8.69
CA LEU A 17 -13.89 -5.80 -9.96
C LEU A 17 -14.29 -4.84 -11.09
N ARG A 18 -15.57 -4.44 -11.18
CA ARG A 18 -16.07 -3.46 -12.16
C ARG A 18 -15.46 -2.08 -11.95
N LEU A 19 -15.34 -1.63 -10.70
CA LEU A 19 -14.66 -0.37 -10.35
C LEU A 19 -13.20 -0.39 -10.80
N GLY A 20 -12.51 -1.51 -10.62
CA GLY A 20 -11.12 -1.69 -11.04
C GLY A 20 -10.88 -1.53 -12.54
N ARG A 21 -11.91 -1.68 -13.37
CA ARG A 21 -11.81 -1.47 -14.82
C ARG A 21 -11.74 0.02 -15.23
N HIS A 22 -12.09 0.94 -14.33
CA HIS A 22 -12.01 2.38 -14.61
C HIS A 22 -10.62 2.96 -14.38
N VAL A 23 -9.90 2.46 -13.39
CA VAL A 23 -8.59 2.99 -13.00
C VAL A 23 -7.62 1.85 -12.71
N ALA A 24 -6.50 1.82 -13.44
CA ALA A 24 -5.45 0.85 -13.17
C ALA A 24 -4.88 1.05 -11.76
N GLY A 25 -4.77 -0.04 -11.00
CA GLY A 25 -4.28 -0.02 -9.62
C GLY A 25 -5.35 0.33 -8.57
N LEU A 26 -6.62 0.42 -8.95
CA LEU A 26 -7.71 0.59 -7.98
C LEU A 26 -7.93 -0.66 -7.13
N ILE A 27 -7.69 -1.83 -7.70
CA ILE A 27 -7.62 -3.10 -6.98
C ILE A 27 -6.17 -3.32 -6.61
N ASP A 28 -5.90 -3.31 -5.32
CA ASP A 28 -4.59 -3.61 -4.76
C ASP A 28 -4.31 -5.11 -4.77
N ALA A 29 -5.28 -5.91 -4.33
CA ALA A 29 -5.22 -7.36 -4.38
C ALA A 29 -6.58 -7.99 -4.70
N TYR A 30 -6.56 -9.05 -5.49
CA TYR A 30 -7.70 -9.95 -5.72
C TYR A 30 -7.23 -11.38 -5.82
N TYR A 31 -7.68 -12.22 -4.92
CA TYR A 31 -7.41 -13.66 -4.87
C TYR A 31 -8.69 -14.49 -4.62
N GLY A 32 -9.84 -13.91 -5.00
CA GLY A 32 -11.16 -14.55 -5.00
C GLY A 32 -11.38 -15.45 -6.21
N PRO A 33 -12.63 -15.89 -6.43
CA PRO A 33 -12.98 -16.78 -7.55
C PRO A 33 -12.57 -16.17 -8.90
N PRO A 34 -11.70 -16.84 -9.68
CA PRO A 34 -11.23 -16.30 -10.95
C PRO A 34 -12.37 -16.12 -11.98
N GLU A 35 -13.44 -16.90 -11.86
CA GLU A 35 -14.60 -16.86 -12.73
C GLU A 35 -15.32 -15.50 -12.67
N LEU A 36 -15.33 -14.85 -11.48
CA LEU A 36 -15.90 -13.52 -11.33
C LEU A 36 -15.07 -12.47 -12.06
N ALA A 37 -13.75 -12.54 -11.93
CA ALA A 37 -12.85 -11.62 -12.62
C ALA A 37 -12.92 -11.81 -14.14
N GLU A 38 -12.94 -13.06 -14.62
CA GLU A 38 -13.08 -13.37 -16.04
C GLU A 38 -14.43 -12.90 -16.61
N ALA A 39 -15.52 -13.07 -15.86
CA ALA A 39 -16.85 -12.61 -16.28
C ALA A 39 -16.87 -11.07 -16.40
N VAL A 40 -16.35 -10.35 -15.40
CA VAL A 40 -16.31 -8.88 -15.41
C VAL A 40 -15.39 -8.35 -16.51
N GLU A 41 -14.29 -9.02 -16.83
CA GLU A 41 -13.40 -8.61 -17.92
C GLU A 41 -14.06 -8.71 -19.30
N GLN A 42 -15.03 -9.61 -19.46
CA GLN A 42 -15.77 -9.80 -20.71
C GLN A 42 -16.97 -8.85 -20.85
N GLU A 43 -17.38 -8.16 -19.78
CA GLU A 43 -18.47 -7.18 -19.82
C GLU A 43 -18.02 -5.88 -20.52
N ASP A 44 -18.97 -5.10 -21.01
CA ASP A 44 -18.74 -3.69 -21.31
C ASP A 44 -18.46 -2.92 -20.00
N VAL A 45 -17.58 -1.91 -20.05
CA VAL A 45 -17.28 -1.10 -18.84
C VAL A 45 -18.56 -0.37 -18.42
N ARG A 46 -19.07 -0.72 -17.24
CA ARG A 46 -20.28 -0.13 -16.69
C ARG A 46 -20.03 1.29 -16.21
N PRO A 47 -20.93 2.26 -16.52
CA PRO A 47 -20.74 3.64 -16.10
C PRO A 47 -20.83 3.82 -14.57
N GLY A 48 -20.12 4.81 -14.01
CA GLY A 48 -20.02 5.04 -12.58
C GLY A 48 -21.37 5.22 -11.86
N ASN A 49 -22.38 5.83 -12.52
CA ASN A 49 -23.72 5.98 -11.95
C ASN A 49 -24.46 4.65 -11.77
N GLU A 50 -24.23 3.65 -12.63
CA GLU A 50 -24.78 2.32 -12.43
C GLU A 50 -24.07 1.60 -11.29
N LEU A 51 -22.74 1.72 -11.20
CA LEU A 51 -21.97 1.14 -10.09
C LEU A 51 -22.33 1.78 -8.74
N ALA A 52 -22.63 3.09 -8.73
CA ALA A 52 -23.15 3.76 -7.55
C ALA A 52 -24.52 3.20 -7.12
N THR A 53 -25.41 2.92 -8.09
CA THR A 53 -26.69 2.28 -7.83
C THR A 53 -26.53 0.86 -7.29
N ASP A 54 -25.63 0.05 -7.88
CA ASP A 54 -25.30 -1.30 -7.38
C ASP A 54 -24.84 -1.26 -5.91
N ALA A 55 -24.00 -0.29 -5.55
CA ALA A 55 -23.56 -0.09 -4.17
C ALA A 55 -24.69 0.33 -3.23
N ASP A 56 -25.57 1.25 -3.66
CA ASP A 56 -26.74 1.68 -2.88
C ASP A 56 -27.71 0.51 -2.62
N GLU A 57 -27.93 -0.38 -3.61
CA GLU A 57 -28.72 -1.60 -3.45
C GLU A 57 -28.10 -2.56 -2.43
N LEU A 58 -26.79 -2.79 -2.52
CA LEU A 58 -26.05 -3.63 -1.55
C LEU A 58 -26.21 -3.09 -0.13
N LEU A 59 -26.03 -1.77 0.08
CA LEU A 59 -26.21 -1.14 1.38
C LEU A 59 -27.65 -1.25 1.91
N ALA A 60 -28.65 -1.18 1.06
CA ALA A 60 -30.06 -1.31 1.44
C ALA A 60 -30.45 -2.77 1.81
N GLU A 61 -29.78 -3.75 1.22
CA GLU A 61 -30.03 -5.17 1.47
C GLU A 61 -29.22 -5.74 2.61
N LEU A 62 -28.00 -5.23 2.86
CA LEU A 62 -27.07 -5.72 3.88
C LEU A 62 -27.70 -5.91 5.28
N PRO A 63 -28.59 -5.02 5.79
CA PRO A 63 -29.24 -5.22 7.10
C PRO A 63 -30.20 -6.41 7.16
N ARG A 64 -30.57 -7.01 6.02
CA ARG A 64 -31.44 -8.19 5.96
C ARG A 64 -30.67 -9.50 6.03
N ALA A 65 -29.36 -9.46 5.85
CA ALA A 65 -28.49 -10.63 5.99
C ALA A 65 -28.26 -10.96 7.45
N SER A 66 -27.93 -12.22 7.72
CA SER A 66 -27.68 -12.71 9.08
C SER A 66 -26.21 -12.67 9.47
N PHE A 67 -25.42 -11.76 8.86
CA PHE A 67 -24.04 -11.54 9.28
C PHE A 67 -23.97 -11.10 10.74
N ASP A 68 -22.92 -11.50 11.45
CA ASP A 68 -22.64 -10.86 12.73
C ASP A 68 -22.38 -9.35 12.57
N ASN A 69 -22.54 -8.61 13.66
CA ASN A 69 -22.46 -7.14 13.61
C ASN A 69 -21.10 -6.61 13.14
N ALA A 70 -20.01 -7.31 13.47
CA ALA A 70 -18.67 -6.88 13.09
C ALA A 70 -18.45 -7.06 11.56
N ARG A 71 -18.84 -8.22 11.02
CA ARG A 71 -18.76 -8.50 9.58
C ARG A 71 -19.68 -7.61 8.77
N ALA A 72 -20.94 -7.43 9.22
CA ALA A 72 -21.89 -6.54 8.56
C ALA A 72 -21.40 -5.08 8.56
N GLY A 73 -20.87 -4.60 9.69
CA GLY A 73 -20.28 -3.28 9.81
C GLY A 73 -19.09 -3.10 8.85
N TRP A 74 -18.16 -4.03 8.89
CA TRP A 74 -16.99 -4.04 8.02
C TRP A 74 -17.34 -4.02 6.54
N LEU A 75 -18.16 -4.96 6.08
CA LEU A 75 -18.60 -5.03 4.68
C LEU A 75 -19.35 -3.75 4.27
N GLY A 76 -20.22 -3.23 5.16
CA GLY A 76 -20.92 -1.96 4.92
C GLY A 76 -19.98 -0.77 4.73
N ASP A 77 -18.87 -0.72 5.49
CA ASP A 77 -17.87 0.34 5.36
C ASP A 77 -17.11 0.22 4.02
N GLN A 78 -16.75 -0.99 3.59
CA GLN A 78 -16.15 -1.21 2.29
C GLN A 78 -17.09 -0.78 1.14
N ILE A 79 -18.37 -1.18 1.21
CA ILE A 79 -19.37 -0.82 0.18
C ILE A 79 -19.58 0.70 0.16
N ARG A 80 -19.60 1.39 1.31
CA ARG A 80 -19.69 2.86 1.37
C ARG A 80 -18.54 3.54 0.67
N GLY A 81 -17.28 3.10 0.91
CA GLY A 81 -16.11 3.61 0.19
C GLY A 81 -16.23 3.41 -1.32
N ALA A 82 -16.59 2.21 -1.74
CA ALA A 82 -16.82 1.87 -3.15
C ALA A 82 -17.94 2.75 -3.76
N ARG A 83 -19.04 3.02 -3.02
CA ARG A 83 -20.15 3.90 -3.44
C ARG A 83 -19.70 5.33 -3.67
N VAL A 84 -18.90 5.88 -2.76
CA VAL A 84 -18.37 7.25 -2.89
C VAL A 84 -17.52 7.35 -4.15
N TYR A 85 -16.61 6.40 -4.35
CA TYR A 85 -15.74 6.39 -5.52
C TYR A 85 -16.51 6.20 -6.83
N ALA A 86 -17.53 5.33 -6.86
CA ALA A 86 -18.42 5.18 -7.99
C ALA A 86 -19.15 6.51 -8.34
N GLY A 87 -19.57 7.27 -7.32
CA GLY A 87 -20.15 8.59 -7.49
C GLY A 87 -19.18 9.59 -8.09
N VAL A 88 -17.91 9.59 -7.66
CA VAL A 88 -16.86 10.42 -8.28
C VAL A 88 -16.67 10.05 -9.76
N LEU A 89 -16.64 8.76 -10.10
CA LEU A 89 -16.58 8.29 -11.49
C LEU A 89 -17.83 8.71 -12.31
N ALA A 90 -18.98 8.82 -11.66
CA ALA A 90 -20.21 9.32 -12.27
C ALA A 90 -20.23 10.85 -12.45
N GLY A 91 -19.27 11.57 -11.90
CA GLY A 91 -19.17 13.02 -11.92
C GLY A 91 -19.95 13.72 -10.79
N GLU A 92 -20.31 13.00 -9.73
CA GLU A 92 -20.87 13.60 -8.51
C GLU A 92 -19.87 14.64 -7.95
N ARG A 93 -20.39 15.78 -7.54
CA ARG A 93 -19.56 16.86 -6.98
C ARG A 93 -19.59 16.77 -5.45
N ILE A 94 -18.51 16.28 -4.90
CA ILE A 94 -18.26 16.28 -3.45
C ILE A 94 -16.95 17.02 -3.17
N SER A 95 -16.77 17.55 -1.96
CA SER A 95 -15.49 18.13 -1.55
C SER A 95 -14.43 17.03 -1.43
N TYR A 96 -13.17 17.39 -1.58
CA TYR A 96 -12.06 16.44 -1.43
C TYR A 96 -12.04 15.81 -0.03
N LEU A 97 -12.33 16.61 1.01
CA LEU A 97 -12.44 16.10 2.38
C LEU A 97 -13.61 15.12 2.56
N ASP A 98 -14.76 15.38 1.94
CA ASP A 98 -15.92 14.47 2.02
C ASP A 98 -15.65 13.18 1.21
N GLU A 99 -14.90 13.26 0.11
CA GLU A 99 -14.44 12.08 -0.62
C GLU A 99 -13.54 11.20 0.25
N ILE A 100 -12.52 11.80 0.90
CA ILE A 100 -11.61 11.06 1.80
C ILE A 100 -12.38 10.44 2.95
N GLU A 101 -13.23 11.22 3.63
CA GLU A 101 -14.03 10.74 4.76
C GLU A 101 -14.97 9.62 4.34
N GLY A 102 -15.62 9.76 3.18
CA GLY A 102 -16.51 8.75 2.65
C GLY A 102 -15.82 7.46 2.22
N CYS A 103 -14.62 7.56 1.63
CA CYS A 103 -13.84 6.39 1.22
C CYS A 103 -13.16 5.67 2.40
N TYR A 104 -12.60 6.42 3.36
CA TYR A 104 -11.71 5.86 4.36
C TYR A 104 -12.25 5.93 5.81
N GLY A 105 -13.37 6.61 6.02
CA GLY A 105 -13.96 6.79 7.37
C GLY A 105 -13.20 7.76 8.27
N VAL A 106 -12.23 8.51 7.73
CA VAL A 106 -11.42 9.48 8.46
C VAL A 106 -11.35 10.81 7.72
N ARG A 107 -11.32 11.91 8.47
CA ARG A 107 -11.17 13.26 7.93
C ARG A 107 -9.79 13.79 8.30
N PRO A 108 -8.88 13.99 7.32
CA PRO A 108 -7.53 14.43 7.60
C PRO A 108 -7.50 15.89 8.07
N GLU A 109 -6.64 16.16 9.05
CA GLU A 109 -6.37 17.50 9.53
C GLU A 109 -5.04 18.01 9.01
N ARG A 110 -4.89 19.34 8.93
CA ARG A 110 -3.62 19.99 8.55
C ARG A 110 -2.65 19.95 9.70
N VAL A 111 -1.39 19.71 9.38
CA VAL A 111 -0.27 19.94 10.30
C VAL A 111 0.15 21.41 10.19
N GLY A 112 0.37 22.08 11.33
CA GLY A 112 0.80 23.46 11.34
C GLY A 112 2.20 23.65 10.76
N GLU A 113 2.44 24.78 10.11
CA GLU A 113 3.75 25.14 9.52
C GLU A 113 4.88 25.16 10.56
N ASP A 114 4.57 25.46 11.82
CA ASP A 114 5.54 25.46 12.92
C ASP A 114 6.17 24.08 13.13
N ALA A 115 5.41 23.00 12.95
CA ALA A 115 5.94 21.64 13.06
C ALA A 115 7.00 21.35 11.98
N PHE A 116 6.79 21.85 10.76
CA PHE A 116 7.78 21.71 9.70
C PHE A 116 9.02 22.56 9.95
N ALA A 117 8.85 23.79 10.45
CA ALA A 117 9.96 24.66 10.82
C ALA A 117 10.81 24.05 11.95
N GLU A 118 10.18 23.50 12.98
CA GLU A 118 10.85 22.77 14.07
C GLU A 118 11.62 21.55 13.53
N THR A 119 10.98 20.75 12.66
CA THR A 119 11.61 19.61 11.99
C THR A 119 12.86 20.01 11.22
N HIS A 120 12.80 21.10 10.44
CA HIS A 120 13.96 21.60 9.71
C HIS A 120 15.08 22.02 10.66
N GLY A 121 14.76 22.70 11.77
CA GLY A 121 15.77 23.08 12.78
C GLY A 121 16.47 21.87 13.41
N ARG A 122 15.71 20.85 13.78
CA ARG A 122 16.26 19.62 14.37
C ARG A 122 17.10 18.81 13.36
N LEU A 123 16.66 18.72 12.11
CA LEU A 123 17.47 18.08 11.06
C LEU A 123 18.76 18.83 10.77
N ASP A 124 18.73 20.17 10.86
CA ASP A 124 19.92 21.01 10.72
C ASP A 124 20.98 20.72 11.79
N GLU A 125 20.56 20.37 12.99
CA GLU A 125 21.45 19.96 14.10
C GLU A 125 21.97 18.52 13.95
N LEU A 126 21.16 17.60 13.40
CA LEU A 126 21.50 16.17 13.32
C LEU A 126 22.40 15.84 12.13
N LEU A 127 22.19 16.53 11.00
CA LEU A 127 22.92 16.21 9.76
C LEU A 127 24.31 16.85 9.73
N PRO A 128 25.31 16.20 9.11
CA PRO A 128 26.64 16.77 8.94
C PRO A 128 26.60 18.16 8.30
N PRO A 129 27.46 19.12 8.68
CA PRO A 129 27.44 20.46 8.14
C PRO A 129 27.86 20.50 6.66
N GLY A 130 27.35 21.50 5.92
CA GLY A 130 27.76 21.79 4.53
C GLY A 130 26.60 21.80 3.54
N GLY A 131 26.37 22.93 2.87
CA GLY A 131 25.30 23.11 1.91
C GLY A 131 23.91 23.30 2.52
N SER A 132 22.86 23.20 1.70
CA SER A 132 21.47 23.26 2.13
C SER A 132 21.07 21.98 2.89
N LEU A 133 20.00 22.06 3.68
CA LEU A 133 19.48 20.90 4.42
C LEU A 133 19.17 19.71 3.50
N HIS A 134 18.61 19.99 2.32
CA HIS A 134 18.34 18.98 1.30
C HIS A 134 19.62 18.28 0.81
N GLU A 135 20.65 19.05 0.43
CA GLU A 135 21.93 18.49 -0.01
C GLU A 135 22.61 17.66 1.09
N ARG A 136 22.52 18.10 2.34
CA ARG A 136 23.10 17.39 3.49
C ARG A 136 22.35 16.08 3.75
N TYR A 137 21.03 16.09 3.65
CA TYR A 137 20.21 14.88 3.79
C TYR A 137 20.49 13.89 2.66
N ASP A 138 20.56 14.35 1.41
CA ASP A 138 20.89 13.50 0.26
C ASP A 138 22.31 12.91 0.36
N ALA A 139 23.28 13.70 0.83
CA ALA A 139 24.63 13.21 1.07
C ALA A 139 24.67 12.16 2.17
N TRP A 140 23.94 12.36 3.29
CA TRP A 140 23.80 11.39 4.36
C TRP A 140 23.15 10.10 3.84
N ARG A 141 22.05 10.21 3.13
CA ARG A 141 21.32 9.09 2.54
C ARG A 141 22.20 8.30 1.58
N THR A 142 22.93 8.97 0.70
CA THR A 142 23.84 8.33 -0.27
C THR A 142 25.00 7.63 0.42
N THR A 143 25.58 8.23 1.46
CA THR A 143 26.67 7.63 2.24
C THR A 143 26.24 6.35 2.95
N ASN A 144 24.98 6.30 3.39
CA ASN A 144 24.38 5.17 4.07
C ASN A 144 23.63 4.22 3.12
N ALA A 145 23.74 4.43 1.80
CA ALA A 145 22.99 3.64 0.82
C ALA A 145 23.51 2.18 0.77
N VAL A 146 22.56 1.25 0.67
CA VAL A 146 22.88 -0.17 0.37
C VAL A 146 23.19 -0.27 -1.11
N PRO A 147 24.36 -0.86 -1.51
CA PRO A 147 24.66 -1.11 -2.91
C PRO A 147 23.54 -1.92 -3.59
N VAL A 148 23.13 -1.54 -4.80
CA VAL A 148 21.99 -2.15 -5.50
C VAL A 148 22.16 -3.67 -5.61
N GLU A 149 23.37 -4.15 -5.93
CA GLU A 149 23.71 -5.57 -6.02
C GLU A 149 23.62 -6.32 -4.69
N ARG A 150 23.54 -5.60 -3.57
CA ARG A 150 23.42 -6.17 -2.22
C ARG A 150 22.00 -6.06 -1.64
N ILE A 151 21.08 -5.33 -2.29
CA ILE A 151 19.73 -5.09 -1.75
C ILE A 151 19.00 -6.40 -1.48
N VAL A 152 18.94 -7.33 -2.44
CA VAL A 152 18.21 -8.59 -2.29
C VAL A 152 18.76 -9.41 -1.12
N GLU A 153 20.07 -9.60 -1.06
CA GLU A 153 20.70 -10.36 0.03
C GLU A 153 20.46 -9.70 1.39
N THR A 154 20.66 -8.38 1.46
CA THR A 154 20.51 -7.60 2.70
C THR A 154 19.07 -7.62 3.19
N MET A 155 18.11 -7.32 2.31
CA MET A 155 16.68 -7.29 2.64
C MET A 155 16.16 -8.68 3.00
N THR A 156 16.61 -9.75 2.32
CA THR A 156 16.26 -11.14 2.68
C THR A 156 16.72 -11.49 4.09
N ALA A 157 17.94 -11.09 4.46
CA ALA A 157 18.46 -11.35 5.81
C ALA A 157 17.69 -10.56 6.89
N ILE A 158 17.28 -9.32 6.60
CA ILE A 158 16.45 -8.50 7.48
C ILE A 158 15.04 -9.11 7.61
N LEU A 159 14.42 -9.49 6.49
CA LEU A 159 13.10 -10.14 6.46
C LEU A 159 13.08 -11.43 7.26
N ALA A 160 14.15 -12.23 7.23
CA ALA A 160 14.24 -13.44 8.04
C ALA A 160 14.16 -13.14 9.55
N LEU A 161 14.85 -12.10 10.03
CA LEU A 161 14.79 -11.68 11.43
C LEU A 161 13.43 -11.11 11.82
N LEU A 162 12.84 -10.31 10.94
CA LEU A 162 11.50 -9.73 11.15
C LEU A 162 10.44 -10.83 11.18
N ARG A 163 10.54 -11.83 10.29
CA ARG A 163 9.66 -13.01 10.26
C ARG A 163 9.68 -13.77 11.59
N GLU A 164 10.88 -14.07 12.11
CA GLU A 164 11.03 -14.74 13.41
C GLU A 164 10.32 -13.94 14.52
N ARG A 165 10.56 -12.64 14.56
CA ARG A 165 9.98 -11.77 15.58
C ARG A 165 8.45 -11.62 15.42
N THR A 166 7.96 -11.52 14.19
CA THR A 166 6.53 -11.46 13.89
C THR A 166 5.80 -12.72 14.35
N ARG A 167 6.40 -13.89 14.16
CA ARG A 167 5.83 -15.18 14.61
C ARG A 167 5.63 -15.31 16.12
N GLU A 168 6.36 -14.53 16.90
CA GLU A 168 6.15 -14.48 18.35
C GLU A 168 4.86 -13.75 18.74
N LEU A 169 4.34 -12.88 17.86
CA LEU A 169 3.20 -11.99 18.11
C LEU A 169 1.97 -12.34 17.29
N VAL A 170 2.17 -12.84 16.07
CA VAL A 170 1.12 -13.09 15.10
C VAL A 170 1.20 -14.53 14.61
N PRO A 171 0.08 -15.28 14.56
CA PRO A 171 0.05 -16.66 14.04
C PRO A 171 0.15 -16.64 12.51
N LEU A 172 1.37 -16.54 11.97
CA LEU A 172 1.61 -16.63 10.54
C LEU A 172 1.25 -18.02 10.01
N PRO A 173 0.64 -18.14 8.82
CA PRO A 173 0.46 -19.43 8.15
C PRO A 173 1.79 -20.19 8.02
N VAL A 174 1.74 -21.52 8.07
CA VAL A 174 2.96 -22.35 8.07
C VAL A 174 3.67 -22.31 6.72
N ASP A 175 2.88 -22.18 5.65
CA ASP A 175 3.29 -22.22 4.24
C ASP A 175 3.42 -20.83 3.61
N GLU A 176 3.37 -19.75 4.42
CA GLU A 176 3.56 -18.40 3.88
C GLU A 176 4.97 -18.22 3.29
N GLU A 177 5.02 -17.62 2.14
CA GLU A 177 6.27 -17.37 1.41
C GLU A 177 6.20 -16.09 0.57
N PHE A 178 7.35 -15.55 0.24
CA PHE A 178 7.46 -14.42 -0.67
C PHE A 178 8.63 -14.58 -1.64
N ALA A 179 8.50 -13.96 -2.81
CA ALA A 179 9.60 -13.70 -3.73
C ALA A 179 10.01 -12.23 -3.62
N LEU A 180 11.31 -11.93 -3.65
CA LEU A 180 11.87 -10.58 -3.64
C LEU A 180 12.57 -10.30 -4.97
N GLU A 181 12.15 -9.24 -5.66
CA GLU A 181 12.63 -8.86 -6.99
C GLU A 181 13.03 -7.38 -7.04
N LEU A 182 13.97 -7.06 -7.91
CA LEU A 182 14.35 -5.67 -8.22
C LEU A 182 13.71 -5.26 -9.55
N VAL A 183 13.18 -4.04 -9.59
CA VAL A 183 12.58 -3.42 -10.79
C VAL A 183 13.14 -2.01 -10.97
N ALA A 184 12.86 -1.40 -12.12
CA ALA A 184 13.19 -0.02 -12.40
C ALA A 184 12.08 0.62 -13.26
N GLY A 185 11.98 1.94 -13.24
CA GLY A 185 11.01 2.70 -14.05
C GLY A 185 9.62 2.80 -13.41
N GLU A 186 9.50 2.47 -12.13
CA GLU A 186 8.22 2.49 -11.43
C GLU A 186 8.02 3.80 -10.65
N PRO A 187 6.78 4.27 -10.45
CA PRO A 187 6.50 5.51 -9.73
C PRO A 187 6.57 5.39 -8.19
N TRP A 188 6.73 4.18 -7.66
CA TRP A 188 6.79 3.85 -6.24
C TRP A 188 8.18 3.29 -5.84
N ALA A 189 8.46 3.24 -4.54
CA ALA A 189 9.73 2.75 -3.99
C ALA A 189 9.78 1.21 -3.90
N ALA A 190 8.72 0.62 -3.36
CA ALA A 190 8.51 -0.82 -3.28
C ALA A 190 7.02 -1.12 -3.38
N PHE A 191 6.67 -2.37 -3.58
CA PHE A 191 5.29 -2.81 -3.64
C PHE A 191 5.17 -4.30 -3.29
N ASN A 192 4.12 -4.66 -2.55
CA ASN A 192 3.77 -6.05 -2.26
C ASN A 192 2.61 -6.47 -3.16
N TYR A 193 2.88 -7.34 -4.13
CA TYR A 193 1.82 -8.01 -4.88
C TYR A 193 1.41 -9.27 -4.12
N TYR A 194 0.27 -9.22 -3.44
CA TYR A 194 -0.28 -10.41 -2.81
C TYR A 194 -0.98 -11.30 -3.84
N LEU A 195 -0.60 -12.58 -3.87
CA LEU A 195 -0.98 -13.52 -4.94
C LEU A 195 -2.04 -14.55 -4.50
N GLY A 196 -2.45 -14.50 -3.22
CA GLY A 196 -3.23 -15.55 -2.61
C GLY A 196 -2.41 -16.82 -2.30
N GLY A 197 -2.99 -17.73 -1.54
CA GLY A 197 -2.31 -18.93 -1.06
C GLY A 197 -1.10 -18.58 -0.17
N HIS A 198 -1.25 -17.58 0.68
CA HIS A 198 -0.24 -17.07 1.61
C HIS A 198 1.06 -16.60 0.95
N ARG A 199 1.01 -16.16 -0.32
CA ARG A 199 2.18 -15.81 -1.12
C ARG A 199 2.18 -14.36 -1.55
N SER A 200 3.37 -13.74 -1.49
CA SER A 200 3.61 -12.39 -2.01
C SER A 200 4.75 -12.36 -3.00
N ARG A 201 4.71 -11.38 -3.90
CA ARG A 201 5.83 -10.93 -4.68
C ARG A 201 6.17 -9.50 -4.26
N ILE A 202 7.25 -9.35 -3.51
CA ILE A 202 7.75 -8.05 -3.05
C ILE A 202 8.72 -7.54 -4.12
N VAL A 203 8.48 -6.33 -4.62
CA VAL A 203 9.32 -5.69 -5.62
C VAL A 203 9.89 -4.39 -5.08
N VAL A 204 11.18 -4.13 -5.35
CA VAL A 204 11.88 -2.91 -4.92
C VAL A 204 12.38 -2.18 -6.16
N ASN A 205 11.99 -0.91 -6.30
CA ASN A 205 12.43 -0.05 -7.40
C ASN A 205 13.84 0.47 -7.12
N THR A 206 14.75 0.30 -8.09
CA THR A 206 16.16 0.66 -7.96
C THR A 206 16.53 2.01 -8.56
N ASP A 207 15.56 2.81 -8.99
CA ASP A 207 15.82 4.13 -9.58
C ASP A 207 16.40 5.14 -8.56
N LEU A 208 16.15 4.89 -7.26
CA LEU A 208 16.67 5.71 -6.17
C LEU A 208 17.52 4.87 -5.22
N PRO A 209 18.58 5.45 -4.64
CA PRO A 209 19.33 4.77 -3.59
C PRO A 209 18.50 4.66 -2.32
N TYR A 210 18.66 3.57 -1.58
CA TYR A 210 18.05 3.35 -0.26
C TYR A 210 19.14 3.27 0.81
N SER A 211 19.03 4.10 1.83
CA SER A 211 19.84 3.96 3.03
C SER A 211 19.53 2.66 3.76
N GLY A 212 20.41 2.20 4.61
CA GLY A 212 20.16 1.01 5.43
C GLY A 212 18.87 1.11 6.25
N ALA A 213 18.54 2.31 6.75
CA ALA A 213 17.29 2.54 7.48
C ALA A 213 16.05 2.39 6.57
N GLU A 214 16.13 2.89 5.33
CA GLU A 214 15.03 2.73 4.35
C GLU A 214 14.87 1.26 3.94
N VAL A 215 15.95 0.49 3.79
CA VAL A 215 15.86 -0.96 3.51
C VAL A 215 15.20 -1.71 4.67
N VAL A 216 15.52 -1.38 5.94
CA VAL A 216 14.85 -1.96 7.11
C VAL A 216 13.36 -1.59 7.11
N HIS A 217 13.04 -0.32 6.86
CA HIS A 217 11.65 0.14 6.79
C HIS A 217 10.87 -0.57 5.68
N LEU A 218 11.40 -0.64 4.45
CA LEU A 218 10.74 -1.34 3.34
C LEU A 218 10.55 -2.83 3.63
N ALA A 219 11.53 -3.48 4.26
CA ALA A 219 11.39 -4.88 4.66
C ALA A 219 10.26 -5.07 5.69
N ALA A 220 10.12 -4.15 6.64
CA ALA A 220 9.04 -4.18 7.62
C ALA A 220 7.68 -3.89 6.97
N HIS A 221 7.61 -2.88 6.13
CA HIS A 221 6.40 -2.41 5.46
C HIS A 221 5.85 -3.43 4.46
N GLU A 222 6.68 -3.89 3.51
CA GLU A 222 6.23 -4.83 2.47
C GLU A 222 6.14 -6.28 2.96
N GLY A 223 6.95 -6.64 3.97
CA GLY A 223 7.09 -8.01 4.45
C GLY A 223 6.49 -8.22 5.84
N TYR A 224 7.35 -8.18 6.87
CA TYR A 224 7.01 -8.53 8.24
C TYR A 224 7.31 -7.38 9.21
N PRO A 225 6.32 -6.87 9.96
CA PRO A 225 4.93 -7.35 10.11
C PRO A 225 3.91 -6.69 9.16
N GLY A 226 4.35 -6.04 8.08
CA GLY A 226 3.51 -5.25 7.18
C GLY A 226 2.62 -6.04 6.23
N HIS A 227 2.52 -5.60 4.97
CA HIS A 227 1.55 -6.09 3.99
C HIS A 227 1.51 -7.61 3.82
N HIS A 228 2.66 -8.28 3.68
CA HIS A 228 2.68 -9.74 3.56
C HIS A 228 2.06 -10.42 4.77
N THR A 229 2.40 -9.98 5.98
CA THR A 229 1.84 -10.52 7.22
C THR A 229 0.34 -10.29 7.31
N GLU A 230 -0.12 -9.08 7.03
CA GLU A 230 -1.53 -8.70 7.07
C GLU A 230 -2.34 -9.56 6.11
N HIS A 231 -1.96 -9.63 4.84
CA HIS A 231 -2.65 -10.39 3.82
C HIS A 231 -2.67 -11.90 4.11
N ALA A 232 -1.52 -12.50 4.42
CA ALA A 232 -1.43 -13.94 4.69
C ALA A 232 -2.23 -14.33 5.93
N THR A 233 -2.17 -13.53 7.00
CA THR A 233 -2.93 -13.79 8.22
C THR A 233 -4.44 -13.59 8.00
N LYS A 234 -4.82 -12.58 7.24
CA LYS A 234 -6.21 -12.32 6.88
C LYS A 234 -6.80 -13.44 6.02
N GLU A 235 -6.07 -13.90 5.00
CA GLU A 235 -6.48 -15.05 4.18
C GLU A 235 -6.70 -16.29 5.05
N GLU A 236 -5.72 -16.70 5.84
CA GLU A 236 -5.83 -17.86 6.73
C GLU A 236 -7.00 -17.75 7.72
N LEU A 237 -7.13 -16.61 8.42
CA LEU A 237 -8.08 -16.49 9.53
C LEU A 237 -9.49 -16.14 9.10
N LEU A 238 -9.65 -15.32 8.06
CA LEU A 238 -10.96 -14.82 7.64
C LEU A 238 -11.47 -15.58 6.41
N LEU A 239 -10.67 -15.73 5.37
CA LEU A 239 -11.10 -16.42 4.17
C LEU A 239 -11.16 -17.94 4.40
N ASP A 240 -10.03 -18.57 4.74
CA ASP A 240 -9.94 -20.03 4.78
C ASP A 240 -10.70 -20.64 5.95
N ARG A 241 -10.57 -20.07 7.17
CA ARG A 241 -11.22 -20.64 8.35
C ARG A 241 -12.67 -20.19 8.54
N ARG A 242 -13.03 -18.97 8.13
CA ARG A 242 -14.39 -18.42 8.36
C ARG A 242 -15.23 -18.32 7.09
N GLY A 243 -14.62 -18.46 5.91
CA GLY A 243 -15.31 -18.34 4.63
C GLY A 243 -15.76 -16.92 4.32
N HIS A 244 -15.02 -15.90 4.79
CA HIS A 244 -15.28 -14.49 4.50
C HIS A 244 -14.71 -14.15 3.13
N LEU A 245 -15.40 -14.54 2.08
CA LEU A 245 -14.93 -14.41 0.71
C LEU A 245 -14.70 -12.94 0.29
N GLU A 246 -15.41 -12.00 0.89
CA GLU A 246 -15.21 -10.55 0.68
C GLU A 246 -13.80 -10.08 0.97
N GLU A 247 -13.07 -10.77 1.84
CA GLU A 247 -11.68 -10.44 2.19
C GLU A 247 -10.66 -10.76 1.09
N SER A 248 -11.10 -11.48 0.05
CA SER A 248 -10.26 -11.76 -1.13
C SER A 248 -10.12 -10.58 -2.10
N LEU A 249 -10.78 -9.46 -1.83
CA LEU A 249 -10.71 -8.24 -2.61
C LEU A 249 -10.23 -7.08 -1.73
N GLN A 250 -9.18 -6.39 -2.15
CA GLN A 250 -8.74 -5.13 -1.53
C GLN A 250 -8.85 -4.00 -2.54
N LEU A 251 -9.71 -3.02 -2.20
CA LEU A 251 -9.90 -1.81 -2.99
C LEU A 251 -9.18 -0.64 -2.33
N VAL A 252 -8.42 0.12 -3.11
CA VAL A 252 -7.71 1.31 -2.61
C VAL A 252 -8.65 2.34 -1.97
N PRO A 253 -9.80 2.72 -2.58
CA PRO A 253 -10.68 3.73 -1.99
C PRO A 253 -11.63 3.16 -0.92
N THR A 254 -11.10 2.39 0.04
CA THR A 254 -11.89 1.81 1.13
C THR A 254 -11.13 1.83 2.46
N PRO A 255 -11.84 1.72 3.61
CA PRO A 255 -11.20 1.69 4.93
C PRO A 255 -10.17 0.56 5.11
N GLN A 256 -10.33 -0.56 4.40
CA GLN A 256 -9.38 -1.66 4.45
C GLN A 256 -7.98 -1.24 3.99
N ALA A 257 -7.87 -0.48 2.90
CA ALA A 257 -6.58 -0.01 2.43
C ALA A 257 -5.90 0.92 3.46
N LEU A 258 -6.66 1.81 4.10
CA LEU A 258 -6.10 2.66 5.16
C LEU A 258 -5.59 1.83 6.36
N LEU A 259 -6.30 0.78 6.75
CA LEU A 259 -5.86 -0.11 7.82
C LEU A 259 -4.62 -0.91 7.42
N SER A 260 -4.57 -1.43 6.19
CA SER A 260 -3.42 -2.14 5.65
C SER A 260 -2.16 -1.27 5.65
N GLU A 261 -2.26 -0.02 5.15
CA GLU A 261 -1.18 0.95 5.20
C GLU A 261 -0.77 1.29 6.64
N GLY A 262 -1.74 1.47 7.53
CA GLY A 262 -1.47 1.74 8.95
C GLY A 262 -0.72 0.60 9.65
N ILE A 263 -1.07 -0.65 9.36
CA ILE A 263 -0.37 -1.83 9.88
C ILE A 263 1.04 -1.89 9.32
N ALA A 264 1.21 -1.67 8.02
CA ALA A 264 2.51 -1.70 7.36
C ALA A 264 3.45 -0.60 7.88
N GLU A 265 2.96 0.61 8.07
CA GLU A 265 3.75 1.76 8.53
C GLU A 265 4.12 1.64 10.02
N LEU A 266 3.17 1.31 10.87
CA LEU A 266 3.36 1.29 12.34
C LEU A 266 3.89 -0.05 12.86
N GLY A 267 3.65 -1.14 12.14
CA GLY A 267 4.02 -2.48 12.58
C GLY A 267 5.52 -2.64 12.82
N GLY A 268 6.34 -2.06 11.96
CA GLY A 268 7.79 -2.04 12.12
C GLY A 268 8.22 -1.33 13.41
N GLU A 269 7.59 -0.23 13.77
CA GLU A 269 7.91 0.53 14.99
C GLU A 269 7.58 -0.25 16.27
N LEU A 270 6.49 -1.01 16.24
CA LEU A 270 6.07 -1.85 17.37
C LEU A 270 6.95 -3.11 17.53
N LEU A 271 7.50 -3.61 16.44
CA LEU A 271 8.23 -4.86 16.41
C LEU A 271 9.73 -4.70 16.68
N ILE A 272 10.33 -3.61 16.16
CA ILE A 272 11.77 -3.40 16.19
C ILE A 272 12.19 -2.82 17.53
N ASP A 273 12.98 -3.60 18.27
CA ASP A 273 13.63 -3.21 19.51
C ASP A 273 15.16 -3.08 19.35
N GLY A 274 15.84 -2.60 20.39
CA GLY A 274 17.30 -2.42 20.36
C GLY A 274 18.06 -3.72 20.09
N GLY A 275 17.48 -4.89 20.37
CA GLY A 275 18.08 -6.19 20.07
C GLY A 275 18.05 -6.49 18.57
N LEU A 276 16.94 -6.19 17.90
CA LEU A 276 16.82 -6.28 16.43
C LEU A 276 17.67 -5.24 15.74
N ASP A 277 17.68 -3.99 16.19
CA ASP A 277 18.52 -2.92 15.65
C ASP A 277 20.00 -3.31 15.63
N ALA A 278 20.51 -3.94 16.69
CA ALA A 278 21.88 -4.45 16.74
C ALA A 278 22.14 -5.57 15.72
N LYS A 279 21.13 -6.40 15.42
CA LYS A 279 21.24 -7.44 14.38
C LYS A 279 21.22 -6.81 12.99
N PHE A 280 20.34 -5.86 12.73
CA PHE A 280 20.29 -5.11 11.46
C PHE A 280 21.59 -4.37 11.18
N ALA A 281 22.17 -3.71 12.21
CA ALA A 281 23.45 -3.04 12.10
C ALA A 281 24.57 -4.01 11.66
N ARG A 282 24.57 -5.25 12.12
CA ARG A 282 25.56 -6.26 11.67
C ARG A 282 25.36 -6.65 10.21
N ILE A 283 24.11 -6.86 9.78
CA ILE A 283 23.78 -7.19 8.37
C ILE A 283 24.20 -6.04 7.46
N LEU A 284 23.80 -4.81 7.78
CA LEU A 284 24.10 -3.64 6.98
C LEU A 284 25.59 -3.34 6.88
N ARG A 285 26.34 -3.48 7.98
CA ARG A 285 27.82 -3.34 7.95
C ARG A 285 28.48 -4.42 7.10
N ALA A 286 27.97 -5.66 7.11
CA ALA A 286 28.46 -6.71 6.22
C ALA A 286 28.16 -6.41 4.74
N ALA A 287 27.12 -5.64 4.45
CA ALA A 287 26.81 -5.12 3.11
C ALA A 287 27.64 -3.88 2.74
N GLY A 288 28.50 -3.40 3.62
CA GLY A 288 29.36 -2.21 3.39
C GLY A 288 28.73 -0.87 3.79
N VAL A 289 27.59 -0.90 4.51
CA VAL A 289 26.88 0.31 4.94
C VAL A 289 27.34 0.73 6.34
N PRO A 290 27.80 1.98 6.54
CA PRO A 290 28.18 2.49 7.86
C PRO A 290 26.92 2.84 8.68
N TYR A 291 26.14 1.82 9.05
CA TYR A 291 24.86 2.00 9.71
C TYR A 291 25.02 2.18 11.23
N ASP A 292 24.49 3.29 11.74
CA ASP A 292 24.29 3.56 13.18
C ASP A 292 22.78 3.59 13.47
N PRO A 293 22.23 2.62 14.23
CA PRO A 293 20.81 2.57 14.55
C PRO A 293 20.31 3.81 15.29
N ALA A 294 21.11 4.37 16.20
CA ALA A 294 20.69 5.53 17.00
C ALA A 294 20.57 6.80 16.14
N GLU A 295 21.53 7.04 15.26
CA GLU A 295 21.50 8.14 14.28
C GLU A 295 20.31 7.97 13.32
N ALA A 296 20.15 6.79 12.75
CA ALA A 296 19.07 6.48 11.82
C ALA A 296 17.68 6.67 12.47
N ALA A 297 17.50 6.20 13.71
CA ALA A 297 16.27 6.38 14.47
C ALA A 297 15.99 7.86 14.77
N ALA A 298 17.02 8.64 15.18
CA ALA A 298 16.88 10.07 15.44
C ALA A 298 16.47 10.84 14.19
N ILE A 299 17.09 10.57 13.04
CA ILE A 299 16.74 11.20 11.77
C ILE A 299 15.32 10.82 11.33
N ARG A 300 14.95 9.55 11.43
CA ARG A 300 13.60 9.06 11.10
C ARG A 300 12.53 9.77 11.94
N ALA A 301 12.66 9.71 13.26
CA ALA A 301 11.72 10.35 14.18
C ALA A 301 11.60 11.86 13.96
N THR A 302 12.75 12.52 13.66
CA THR A 302 12.74 13.95 13.37
C THR A 302 12.02 14.27 12.06
N ARG A 303 12.12 13.40 11.04
CA ARG A 303 11.49 13.60 9.73
C ARG A 303 10.00 13.26 9.66
N GLU A 304 9.46 12.56 10.64
CA GLU A 304 8.05 12.11 10.65
C GLU A 304 7.05 13.22 10.24
N PRO A 305 7.13 14.47 10.79
CA PRO A 305 6.19 15.53 10.40
C PRO A 305 6.27 15.90 8.91
N LEU A 306 7.40 15.69 8.24
CA LEU A 306 7.54 15.99 6.80
C LEU A 306 6.72 15.02 5.92
N GLY A 307 6.32 13.87 6.41
CA GLY A 307 5.38 12.97 5.73
C GLY A 307 4.02 13.64 5.47
N TYR A 308 3.65 14.62 6.29
CA TYR A 308 2.37 15.33 6.15
C TYR A 308 2.39 16.50 5.17
N VAL A 309 3.54 16.85 4.59
CA VAL A 309 3.65 17.95 3.61
C VAL A 309 2.80 17.67 2.36
N SER A 310 2.80 16.44 1.86
CA SER A 310 1.98 16.05 0.70
C SER A 310 0.49 16.16 0.99
N ARG A 311 0.07 15.76 2.20
CA ARG A 311 -1.31 15.91 2.67
C ARG A 311 -1.73 17.37 2.74
N ASN A 312 -0.91 18.24 3.36
CA ASN A 312 -1.19 19.67 3.42
C ASN A 312 -1.26 20.30 2.02
N ALA A 313 -0.37 19.88 1.12
CA ALA A 313 -0.39 20.34 -0.27
C ALA A 313 -1.65 19.90 -1.02
N ALA A 314 -2.10 18.66 -0.83
CA ALA A 314 -3.34 18.16 -1.42
C ALA A 314 -4.56 18.95 -0.91
N LEU A 315 -4.65 19.19 0.40
CA LEU A 315 -5.71 20.01 1.00
C LEU A 315 -5.66 21.47 0.47
N ALA A 316 -4.49 22.06 0.31
CA ALA A 316 -4.37 23.40 -0.25
C ALA A 316 -4.82 23.47 -1.73
N ILE A 317 -4.55 22.44 -2.52
CA ILE A 317 -4.94 22.37 -3.94
C ILE A 317 -6.44 22.12 -4.09
N HIS A 318 -6.97 21.17 -3.36
CA HIS A 318 -8.33 20.65 -3.60
C HIS A 318 -9.41 21.35 -2.77
N GLU A 319 -9.09 21.83 -1.55
CA GLU A 319 -10.04 22.55 -0.70
C GLU A 319 -9.89 24.08 -0.82
N ASP A 320 -8.66 24.61 -0.80
CA ASP A 320 -8.46 26.07 -0.83
C ASP A 320 -8.35 26.63 -2.25
N GLY A 321 -8.32 25.77 -3.28
CA GLY A 321 -8.19 26.20 -4.67
C GLY A 321 -6.82 26.80 -5.00
N CYS A 322 -5.77 26.50 -4.22
CA CYS A 322 -4.41 26.95 -4.51
C CYS A 322 -3.95 26.38 -5.87
N PRO A 323 -3.44 27.22 -6.81
CA PRO A 323 -2.97 26.72 -8.09
C PRO A 323 -1.77 25.81 -7.88
N SER A 324 -1.83 24.57 -8.40
CA SER A 324 -0.67 23.70 -8.44
C SER A 324 0.40 24.36 -9.33
N ARG A 325 1.57 24.70 -8.78
CA ARG A 325 2.67 25.33 -9.52
C ARG A 325 3.36 24.40 -10.55
N ARG A 326 2.93 23.14 -10.68
CA ARG A 326 3.42 22.26 -11.74
C ARG A 326 2.39 22.15 -12.85
N PRO A 327 2.80 22.30 -14.14
CA PRO A 327 1.93 21.94 -15.23
C PRO A 327 1.51 20.48 -15.02
N ARG A 328 0.21 20.22 -15.13
CA ARG A 328 -0.31 18.85 -15.12
C ARG A 328 0.50 18.05 -16.15
N ARG A 329 1.38 17.17 -15.69
CA ARG A 329 1.76 16.05 -16.54
C ARG A 329 0.49 15.26 -16.71
N THR A 330 -0.19 15.47 -17.82
CA THR A 330 -1.20 14.56 -18.28
C THR A 330 -0.54 13.20 -18.34
N TRP A 331 -0.99 12.30 -17.50
CA TRP A 331 -0.60 10.91 -17.53
C TRP A 331 -1.15 10.34 -18.85
N SER A 332 -0.39 10.47 -19.92
CA SER A 332 -0.65 9.77 -21.18
C SER A 332 -0.18 8.35 -20.93
N GLY A 333 -1.12 7.47 -20.57
CA GLY A 333 -0.89 6.04 -20.46
C GLY A 333 -0.16 5.57 -21.71
N GLY A 334 1.13 5.27 -21.58
CA GLY A 334 1.92 4.68 -22.64
C GLY A 334 1.34 3.32 -22.95
N ARG A 335 0.58 3.21 -24.03
CA ARG A 335 0.24 1.92 -24.62
C ARG A 335 1.56 1.23 -24.94
N SER A 336 1.96 0.25 -24.15
CA SER A 336 3.06 -0.64 -24.49
C SER A 336 2.66 -1.34 -25.79
N ARG A 337 3.29 -0.93 -26.88
CA ARG A 337 3.20 -1.67 -28.15
C ARG A 337 3.85 -3.03 -27.87
N ARG A 338 3.03 -4.07 -27.74
CA ARG A 338 3.50 -5.45 -27.82
C ARG A 338 4.28 -5.56 -29.14
N ARG A 339 5.60 -5.70 -29.05
CA ARG A 339 6.41 -6.11 -30.18
C ARG A 339 6.04 -7.55 -30.50
N SER A 340 5.33 -7.76 -31.60
CA SER A 340 5.12 -9.08 -32.20
C SER A 340 6.48 -9.69 -32.53
N ALA A 341 6.74 -10.86 -31.96
CA ALA A 341 7.91 -11.68 -32.29
C ALA A 341 7.91 -12.03 -33.79
N PRO A 342 9.08 -12.05 -34.48
CA PRO A 342 9.14 -12.45 -35.86
C PRO A 342 8.85 -13.94 -36.01
N ARG A 343 7.91 -14.28 -36.87
CA ARG A 343 7.64 -15.65 -37.30
C ARG A 343 8.90 -16.20 -38.01
N THR A 344 9.53 -17.21 -37.41
CA THR A 344 10.53 -18.02 -38.09
C THR A 344 9.86 -18.84 -39.20
N ARG A 345 10.21 -18.57 -40.46
CA ARG A 345 9.89 -19.45 -41.57
C ARG A 345 10.80 -20.68 -41.49
N SER A 346 10.20 -21.86 -41.49
CA SER A 346 10.91 -23.12 -41.76
C SER A 346 11.26 -23.22 -43.26
N PRO A 347 12.43 -23.67 -43.61
CA PRO A 347 12.72 -24.03 -45.01
C PRO A 347 12.18 -25.41 -45.33
N SER A 348 11.69 -25.51 -46.56
CA SER A 348 11.22 -26.71 -47.24
C SER A 348 12.21 -27.88 -47.27
#